data_22c134c0135c1b77415bcd060925926e
#
_entry.id   22c134c0135c1b77415bcd060925926e
#
_cell.length_a   1.000
_cell.length_b   1.000
_cell.length_c   1.000
_cell.angle_alpha   90.00
_cell.angle_beta   90.00
_cell.angle_gamma   90.00
#
_symmetry.space_group_name_H-M   'P 1'
#
loop_
_entity.id
_entity.type
_entity.pdbx_description
1 polymer ?
#
loop_
_entity_poly.entity_id
_entity_poly.type
_entity_poly.pdbx_seq_one_letter_code
_entity_poly.pdbx_strand_id
1 'polypeptide(L)'
;MLSSYPNWIIALGIVFVVAWLIQLTLQLTVWMRMMRQARRQAQQPAADSSFQPGVSVLVYSHNEAEALARNLPVLLSQNYPDYEVIVLDDCSVDETQDVLKMMEQRSDRFFCSRIDDRTRAMSHRKLGVLLGAKASHHDILLMTHAECMPSSPDWISGMVQHFANPNVEVVLGPVVYERRVSFLSRFCQFDLFNRLLLLLGTTLAVRPYAGWGQNLAFRKSTFYANRSQGFQRHLKLQPGEDDLFVADVARQDNVAVECRPDSLVTDQSKPLFISWSLERLSRGFTSRLYAMTPAVVRVTDSVTRYLTVLPGLALVAYTLYNIINVEGVHQTDWTVMGIALSLLLVRTGLLVYTHYASARALRQRPQLLWPVMLDLYMPLVDVWFRCKALMRRRRFEVGRVGLL
;
A
#
# COMPACT_ATOMS: atom_id res chain seq x y z
N MET A 1 -12.45 -42.19 18.44
CA MET A 1 -11.07 -41.74 18.15
C MET A 1 -10.69 -40.40 18.83
N LEU A 2 -11.57 -39.39 18.91
CA LEU A 2 -11.25 -38.12 19.59
C LEU A 2 -11.57 -38.17 21.12
N SER A 3 -12.31 -39.14 21.60
CA SER A 3 -12.68 -39.27 23.01
C SER A 3 -11.54 -39.60 24.00
N SER A 4 -10.36 -39.95 23.47
CA SER A 4 -9.16 -40.20 24.28
C SER A 4 -8.36 -38.93 24.60
N TYR A 5 -8.65 -37.79 23.93
CA TYR A 5 -7.96 -36.53 24.20
C TYR A 5 -8.70 -35.71 25.27
N PRO A 6 -7.96 -34.93 26.09
CA PRO A 6 -8.57 -33.95 26.99
C PRO A 6 -9.42 -32.94 26.20
N ASN A 7 -10.53 -32.50 26.78
CA ASN A 7 -11.46 -31.56 26.14
C ASN A 7 -10.78 -30.27 25.63
N TRP A 8 -9.73 -29.80 26.34
CA TRP A 8 -9.00 -28.59 25.91
C TRP A 8 -8.17 -28.80 24.62
N ILE A 9 -7.67 -30.04 24.38
CA ILE A 9 -6.97 -30.35 23.09
C ILE A 9 -7.98 -30.38 21.94
N ILE A 10 -9.17 -30.94 22.18
CA ILE A 10 -10.24 -30.92 21.16
C ILE A 10 -10.66 -29.51 20.85
N ALA A 11 -10.85 -28.65 21.86
CA ALA A 11 -11.16 -27.25 21.70
C ALA A 11 -10.05 -26.51 20.92
N LEU A 12 -8.79 -26.76 21.25
CA LEU A 12 -7.63 -26.21 20.54
C LEU A 12 -7.61 -26.61 19.05
N GLY A 13 -7.92 -27.87 18.74
CA GLY A 13 -8.04 -28.39 17.40
C GLY A 13 -9.16 -27.72 16.60
N ILE A 14 -10.31 -27.49 17.23
CA ILE A 14 -11.43 -26.75 16.60
C ILE A 14 -11.02 -25.32 16.29
N VAL A 15 -10.42 -24.60 17.25
CA VAL A 15 -9.92 -23.23 17.04
C VAL A 15 -8.92 -23.17 15.90
N PHE A 16 -7.97 -24.11 15.87
CA PHE A 16 -6.97 -24.22 14.81
C PHE A 16 -7.61 -24.37 13.42
N VAL A 17 -8.52 -25.34 13.26
CA VAL A 17 -9.17 -25.62 11.97
C VAL A 17 -10.02 -24.44 11.50
N VAL A 18 -10.82 -23.86 12.40
CA VAL A 18 -11.66 -22.68 12.07
C VAL A 18 -10.80 -21.49 11.66
N ALA A 19 -9.76 -21.19 12.44
CA ALA A 19 -8.83 -20.10 12.10
C ALA A 19 -8.10 -20.35 10.78
N TRP A 20 -7.70 -21.61 10.52
CA TRP A 20 -7.07 -22.01 9.27
C TRP A 20 -7.99 -21.81 8.06
N LEU A 21 -9.27 -22.19 8.18
CA LEU A 21 -10.27 -21.98 7.10
C LEU A 21 -10.49 -20.50 6.83
N ILE A 22 -10.54 -19.65 7.87
CA ILE A 22 -10.63 -18.19 7.70
C ILE A 22 -9.37 -17.66 7.01
N GLN A 23 -8.17 -18.09 7.42
CA GLN A 23 -6.91 -17.71 6.78
C GLN A 23 -6.87 -18.14 5.31
N LEU A 24 -7.29 -19.37 5.00
CA LEU A 24 -7.38 -19.84 3.62
C LEU A 24 -8.31 -18.96 2.79
N THR A 25 -9.47 -18.63 3.32
CA THR A 25 -10.45 -17.75 2.64
C THR A 25 -9.84 -16.37 2.37
N LEU A 26 -9.21 -15.73 3.37
CA LEU A 26 -8.55 -14.44 3.21
C LEU A 26 -7.40 -14.51 2.20
N GLN A 27 -6.61 -15.58 2.25
CA GLN A 27 -5.51 -15.79 1.32
C GLN A 27 -6.01 -15.87 -0.13
N LEU A 28 -7.09 -16.62 -0.38
CA LEU A 28 -7.65 -16.80 -1.71
C LEU A 28 -8.45 -15.56 -2.20
N THR A 29 -9.14 -14.86 -1.32
CA THR A 29 -10.04 -13.75 -1.71
C THR A 29 -9.39 -12.38 -1.67
N VAL A 30 -8.49 -12.12 -0.71
CA VAL A 30 -7.84 -10.82 -0.53
C VAL A 30 -6.40 -10.85 -1.05
N TRP A 31 -5.54 -11.69 -0.44
CA TRP A 31 -4.11 -11.66 -0.71
C TRP A 31 -3.73 -12.02 -2.15
N MET A 32 -4.39 -13.01 -2.75
CA MET A 32 -4.14 -13.40 -4.14
C MET A 32 -4.86 -12.52 -5.17
N ARG A 33 -5.68 -11.56 -4.73
CA ARG A 33 -6.53 -10.78 -5.63
C ARG A 33 -5.74 -9.88 -6.57
N MET A 34 -4.72 -9.20 -6.03
CA MET A 34 -3.84 -8.33 -6.82
C MET A 34 -3.13 -9.12 -7.94
N MET A 35 -2.54 -10.28 -7.61
CA MET A 35 -1.90 -11.14 -8.61
C MET A 35 -2.87 -11.58 -9.72
N ARG A 36 -4.09 -11.96 -9.35
CA ARG A 36 -5.12 -12.36 -10.33
C ARG A 36 -5.51 -11.18 -11.22
N GLN A 37 -5.63 -9.99 -10.64
CA GLN A 37 -5.93 -8.77 -11.39
C GLN A 37 -4.79 -8.43 -12.35
N ALA A 38 -3.54 -8.47 -11.91
CA ALA A 38 -2.36 -8.25 -12.75
C ALA A 38 -2.31 -9.21 -13.93
N ARG A 39 -2.60 -10.51 -13.71
CA ARG A 39 -2.68 -11.50 -14.80
C ARG A 39 -3.80 -11.22 -15.78
N ARG A 40 -4.98 -10.80 -15.29
CA ARG A 40 -6.11 -10.43 -16.16
C ARG A 40 -5.77 -9.21 -17.02
N GLN A 41 -5.19 -8.18 -16.41
CA GLN A 41 -4.81 -6.97 -17.13
C GLN A 41 -3.70 -7.23 -18.15
N ALA A 42 -2.75 -8.13 -17.86
CA ALA A 42 -1.71 -8.53 -18.82
C ALA A 42 -2.26 -9.29 -20.05
N GLN A 43 -3.45 -9.88 -19.96
CA GLN A 43 -4.14 -10.56 -21.06
C GLN A 43 -5.10 -9.65 -21.85
N GLN A 44 -5.40 -8.48 -21.31
CA GLN A 44 -6.19 -7.48 -22.01
C GLN A 44 -5.35 -6.78 -23.08
N PRO A 45 -5.94 -6.43 -24.24
CA PRO A 45 -5.22 -5.61 -25.22
C PRO A 45 -4.71 -4.33 -24.57
N ALA A 46 -3.67 -3.78 -25.15
CA ALA A 46 -3.17 -2.45 -24.78
C ALA A 46 -4.34 -1.46 -24.72
N ALA A 47 -4.21 -0.45 -23.85
CA ALA A 47 -5.24 0.57 -23.70
C ALA A 47 -5.76 1.05 -25.06
N ASP A 48 -7.07 1.20 -25.20
CA ASP A 48 -7.67 1.74 -26.41
C ASP A 48 -7.02 3.09 -26.69
N SER A 49 -6.24 3.14 -27.79
CA SER A 49 -5.52 4.35 -28.22
C SER A 49 -6.45 5.53 -28.52
N SER A 50 -7.75 5.29 -28.63
CA SER A 50 -8.77 6.34 -28.84
C SER A 50 -9.09 7.13 -27.57
N PHE A 51 -8.86 6.58 -26.36
CA PHE A 51 -9.12 7.26 -25.09
C PHE A 51 -7.79 7.78 -24.49
N GLN A 52 -7.45 9.01 -24.81
CA GLN A 52 -6.23 9.71 -24.36
C GLN A 52 -6.58 11.13 -23.87
N PRO A 53 -7.30 11.27 -22.73
CA PRO A 53 -7.62 12.58 -22.17
C PRO A 53 -6.37 13.28 -21.67
N GLY A 54 -6.39 14.62 -21.63
CA GLY A 54 -5.31 15.39 -21.05
C GLY A 54 -5.07 15.07 -19.58
N VAL A 55 -3.80 15.06 -19.13
CA VAL A 55 -3.37 14.64 -17.80
C VAL A 55 -2.45 15.66 -17.15
N SER A 56 -2.72 16.07 -15.91
CA SER A 56 -1.79 16.85 -15.10
C SER A 56 -1.12 15.95 -14.06
N VAL A 57 0.18 15.73 -14.22
CA VAL A 57 1.02 14.98 -13.28
C VAL A 57 1.45 15.91 -12.16
N LEU A 58 1.01 15.63 -10.93
CA LEU A 58 1.35 16.41 -9.74
C LEU A 58 2.49 15.75 -8.99
N VAL A 59 3.62 16.46 -8.85
CA VAL A 59 4.82 15.96 -8.18
C VAL A 59 5.05 16.77 -6.90
N TYR A 60 4.89 16.15 -5.74
CA TYR A 60 5.25 16.79 -4.47
C TYR A 60 6.75 16.65 -4.20
N SER A 61 7.38 17.74 -3.76
CA SER A 61 8.81 17.81 -3.45
C SER A 61 9.11 18.66 -2.22
N HIS A 62 10.08 18.24 -1.41
CA HIS A 62 10.64 19.01 -0.30
C HIS A 62 12.10 18.63 -0.07
N ASN A 63 13.05 19.52 -0.43
CA ASN A 63 14.50 19.28 -0.36
C ASN A 63 14.91 18.01 -1.12
N GLU A 64 14.49 17.89 -2.40
CA GLU A 64 14.68 16.69 -3.22
C GLU A 64 15.40 17.03 -4.56
N ALA A 65 16.38 17.95 -4.54
CA ALA A 65 17.10 18.41 -5.73
C ALA A 65 17.67 17.24 -6.56
N GLU A 66 18.37 16.29 -5.90
CA GLU A 66 18.96 15.12 -6.56
C GLU A 66 17.90 14.19 -7.18
N ALA A 67 16.81 13.95 -6.47
CA ALA A 67 15.71 13.13 -6.96
C ALA A 67 15.00 13.76 -8.16
N LEU A 68 14.71 15.06 -8.09
CA LEU A 68 14.10 15.81 -9.18
C LEU A 68 15.00 15.84 -10.42
N ALA A 69 16.29 16.14 -10.27
CA ALA A 69 17.24 16.17 -11.38
C ALA A 69 17.29 14.84 -12.15
N ARG A 70 17.13 13.73 -11.43
CA ARG A 70 17.13 12.37 -12.01
C ARG A 70 15.77 11.98 -12.60
N ASN A 71 14.66 12.28 -11.91
CA ASN A 71 13.35 11.70 -12.21
C ASN A 71 12.49 12.60 -13.13
N LEU A 72 12.65 13.95 -13.08
CA LEU A 72 11.89 14.85 -13.97
C LEU A 72 12.10 14.57 -15.46
N PRO A 73 13.32 14.29 -15.96
CA PRO A 73 13.49 13.92 -17.37
C PRO A 73 12.68 12.68 -17.76
N VAL A 74 12.52 11.68 -16.86
CA VAL A 74 11.72 10.47 -17.10
C VAL A 74 10.23 10.80 -17.11
N LEU A 75 9.77 11.69 -16.23
CA LEU A 75 8.38 12.15 -16.20
C LEU A 75 8.03 12.99 -17.44
N LEU A 76 8.96 13.80 -17.94
CA LEU A 76 8.79 14.63 -19.13
C LEU A 76 8.94 13.87 -20.45
N SER A 77 9.43 12.62 -20.41
CA SER A 77 9.62 11.76 -21.59
C SER A 77 8.57 10.64 -21.69
N GLN A 78 7.43 10.77 -21.02
CA GLN A 78 6.37 9.78 -21.10
C GLN A 78 5.77 9.71 -22.51
N ASN A 79 5.43 8.49 -22.94
CA ASN A 79 4.78 8.22 -24.23
C ASN A 79 3.27 8.53 -24.13
N TYR A 80 2.94 9.83 -23.99
CA TYR A 80 1.57 10.30 -23.87
C TYR A 80 1.39 11.63 -24.61
N PRO A 81 0.31 11.82 -25.41
CA PRO A 81 0.21 12.96 -26.30
C PRO A 81 0.00 14.29 -25.57
N ASP A 82 -0.93 14.32 -24.62
CA ASP A 82 -1.40 15.55 -23.96
C ASP A 82 -1.26 15.43 -22.43
N TYR A 83 -0.16 15.93 -21.89
CA TYR A 83 0.07 15.99 -20.45
C TYR A 83 1.00 17.13 -20.06
N GLU A 84 0.90 17.53 -18.82
CA GLU A 84 1.78 18.49 -18.16
C GLU A 84 2.33 17.90 -16.85
N VAL A 85 3.46 18.39 -16.39
CA VAL A 85 4.08 18.05 -15.11
C VAL A 85 4.13 19.29 -14.23
N ILE A 86 3.47 19.23 -13.08
CA ILE A 86 3.42 20.34 -12.11
C ILE A 86 4.14 19.91 -10.83
N VAL A 87 5.30 20.51 -10.56
CA VAL A 87 6.02 20.30 -9.31
C VAL A 87 5.54 21.25 -8.24
N LEU A 88 5.21 20.70 -7.08
CA LEU A 88 4.75 21.41 -5.90
C LEU A 88 5.90 21.46 -4.90
N ASP A 89 6.65 22.56 -4.93
CA ASP A 89 7.81 22.76 -4.06
C ASP A 89 7.37 23.25 -2.67
N ASP A 90 7.55 22.38 -1.67
CA ASP A 90 7.23 22.68 -0.28
C ASP A 90 8.39 23.37 0.44
N CYS A 91 8.61 24.63 0.13
CA CYS A 91 9.59 25.49 0.82
C CYS A 91 11.00 24.92 0.86
N SER A 92 11.46 24.30 -0.24
CA SER A 92 12.82 23.75 -0.31
C SER A 92 13.88 24.81 -0.11
N VAL A 93 14.95 24.44 0.60
CA VAL A 93 16.10 25.29 0.95
C VAL A 93 17.42 24.79 0.34
N ASP A 94 17.37 23.63 -0.32
CA ASP A 94 18.46 23.05 -1.10
C ASP A 94 18.48 23.58 -2.54
N GLU A 95 19.23 22.91 -3.42
CA GLU A 95 19.36 23.26 -4.85
C GLU A 95 18.10 22.95 -5.68
N THR A 96 16.99 22.55 -5.05
CA THR A 96 15.71 22.23 -5.72
C THR A 96 15.28 23.36 -6.66
N GLN A 97 15.38 24.63 -6.23
CA GLN A 97 14.99 25.78 -7.02
C GLN A 97 15.77 25.91 -8.33
N ASP A 98 17.07 25.59 -8.32
CA ASP A 98 17.92 25.69 -9.52
C ASP A 98 17.58 24.56 -10.50
N VAL A 99 17.28 23.35 -10.00
CA VAL A 99 16.79 22.24 -10.82
C VAL A 99 15.47 22.60 -11.48
N LEU A 100 14.52 23.17 -10.75
CA LEU A 100 13.20 23.56 -11.28
C LEU A 100 13.32 24.62 -12.36
N LYS A 101 14.10 25.69 -12.15
CA LYS A 101 14.36 26.74 -13.16
C LYS A 101 14.98 26.16 -14.44
N MET A 102 15.92 25.22 -14.30
CA MET A 102 16.53 24.56 -15.45
C MET A 102 15.49 23.75 -16.23
N MET A 103 14.54 23.09 -15.56
CA MET A 103 13.50 22.30 -16.23
C MET A 103 12.45 23.20 -16.92
N GLU A 104 12.09 24.34 -16.35
CA GLU A 104 11.21 25.33 -16.98
C GLU A 104 11.76 25.84 -18.33
N GLN A 105 13.08 25.98 -18.42
CA GLN A 105 13.74 26.39 -19.69
C GLN A 105 13.80 25.27 -20.72
N ARG A 106 13.61 24.00 -20.33
CA ARG A 106 13.78 22.84 -21.21
C ARG A 106 12.49 22.27 -21.77
N SER A 107 11.36 22.53 -21.12
CA SER A 107 10.10 21.89 -21.51
C SER A 107 8.89 22.79 -21.25
N ASP A 108 8.10 23.03 -22.29
CA ASP A 108 6.83 23.75 -22.21
C ASP A 108 5.73 22.98 -21.46
N ARG A 109 5.96 21.68 -21.20
CA ARG A 109 5.05 20.82 -20.43
C ARG A 109 5.32 20.88 -18.92
N PHE A 110 6.32 21.64 -18.49
CA PHE A 110 6.76 21.70 -17.12
C PHE A 110 6.33 23.01 -16.46
N PHE A 111 5.73 22.89 -15.28
CA PHE A 111 5.34 24.01 -14.43
C PHE A 111 5.81 23.76 -13.00
N CYS A 112 6.11 24.81 -12.26
CA CYS A 112 6.32 24.70 -10.83
C CYS A 112 5.44 25.67 -10.03
N SER A 113 5.06 25.24 -8.83
CA SER A 113 4.35 26.07 -7.88
C SER A 113 5.02 25.93 -6.51
N ARG A 114 5.40 27.07 -5.93
CA ARG A 114 6.00 27.10 -4.59
C ARG A 114 4.94 27.32 -3.52
N ILE A 115 4.98 26.53 -2.46
CA ILE A 115 4.16 26.72 -1.28
C ILE A 115 4.80 27.80 -0.40
N ASP A 116 4.02 28.77 0.10
CA ASP A 116 4.52 29.82 0.98
C ASP A 116 4.67 29.26 2.41
N ASP A 117 5.85 29.39 3.01
CA ASP A 117 6.18 28.97 4.39
C ASP A 117 5.30 29.66 5.46
N ARG A 118 4.70 30.80 5.13
CA ARG A 118 3.80 31.52 6.04
C ARG A 118 2.45 30.86 6.25
N THR A 119 2.12 29.85 5.45
CA THR A 119 0.82 29.16 5.51
C THR A 119 0.80 28.15 6.66
N ARG A 120 0.27 28.57 7.82
CA ARG A 120 0.14 27.72 9.01
C ARG A 120 -1.28 27.18 9.23
N ALA A 121 -2.20 27.44 8.31
CA ALA A 121 -3.60 27.10 8.49
C ALA A 121 -3.92 25.63 8.18
N MET A 122 -3.09 24.98 7.36
CA MET A 122 -3.28 23.59 6.94
C MET A 122 -1.93 22.88 6.71
N SER A 123 -1.97 21.57 6.51
CA SER A 123 -0.80 20.79 6.10
C SER A 123 -0.27 21.26 4.74
N HIS A 124 1.04 21.47 4.62
CA HIS A 124 1.69 21.87 3.37
C HIS A 124 1.46 20.86 2.26
N ARG A 125 1.47 19.56 2.55
CA ARG A 125 1.15 18.51 1.56
C ARG A 125 -0.26 18.67 1.01
N LYS A 126 -1.25 18.93 1.86
CA LYS A 126 -2.64 19.17 1.43
C LYS A 126 -2.78 20.46 0.65
N LEU A 127 -2.08 21.51 1.07
CA LEU A 127 -2.01 22.76 0.33
C LEU A 127 -1.37 22.53 -1.05
N GLY A 128 -0.29 21.75 -1.13
CA GLY A 128 0.32 21.37 -2.39
C GLY A 128 -0.68 20.72 -3.34
N VAL A 129 -1.39 19.68 -2.89
CA VAL A 129 -2.43 19.03 -3.72
C VAL A 129 -3.51 20.01 -4.17
N LEU A 130 -3.96 20.90 -3.28
CA LEU A 130 -4.96 21.93 -3.62
C LEU A 130 -4.44 22.92 -4.68
N LEU A 131 -3.21 23.41 -4.51
CA LEU A 131 -2.57 24.33 -5.47
C LEU A 131 -2.32 23.63 -6.80
N GLY A 132 -1.84 22.38 -6.78
CA GLY A 132 -1.66 21.58 -7.98
C GLY A 132 -2.97 21.34 -8.73
N ALA A 133 -4.02 20.97 -8.02
CA ALA A 133 -5.34 20.80 -8.62
C ALA A 133 -5.89 22.13 -9.19
N LYS A 134 -5.59 23.27 -8.56
CA LYS A 134 -6.00 24.58 -9.06
C LYS A 134 -5.19 25.00 -10.29
N ALA A 135 -3.89 24.75 -10.28
CA ALA A 135 -2.97 25.09 -11.39
C ALA A 135 -3.14 24.17 -12.61
N SER A 136 -3.64 22.95 -12.42
CA SER A 136 -3.79 21.97 -13.50
C SER A 136 -4.76 22.42 -14.58
N HIS A 137 -4.40 22.19 -15.87
CA HIS A 137 -5.25 22.48 -17.03
C HIS A 137 -6.17 21.30 -17.38
N HIS A 138 -5.84 20.08 -16.94
CA HIS A 138 -6.56 18.87 -17.28
C HIS A 138 -7.47 18.38 -16.16
N ASP A 139 -8.46 17.56 -16.55
CA ASP A 139 -9.46 16.99 -15.63
C ASP A 139 -8.98 15.72 -14.90
N ILE A 140 -7.93 15.07 -15.39
CA ILE A 140 -7.33 13.91 -14.75
C ILE A 140 -6.02 14.34 -14.09
N LEU A 141 -5.95 14.12 -12.78
CA LEU A 141 -4.78 14.40 -11.96
C LEU A 141 -4.10 13.08 -11.61
N LEU A 142 -2.79 13.01 -11.84
CA LEU A 142 -1.95 11.84 -11.53
C LEU A 142 -0.86 12.26 -10.54
N MET A 143 -0.99 11.82 -9.29
CA MET A 143 -0.05 12.17 -8.21
C MET A 143 1.12 11.22 -8.16
N THR A 144 2.30 11.79 -7.93
CA THR A 144 3.53 11.09 -7.58
C THR A 144 4.41 11.96 -6.69
N HIS A 145 5.57 11.46 -6.26
CA HIS A 145 6.54 12.20 -5.45
C HIS A 145 7.86 12.37 -6.21
N ALA A 146 8.69 13.32 -5.77
CA ALA A 146 9.98 13.60 -6.41
C ALA A 146 10.91 12.39 -6.45
N GLU A 147 10.93 11.58 -5.37
CA GLU A 147 11.73 10.37 -5.26
C GLU A 147 11.15 9.15 -6.00
N CYS A 148 9.98 9.29 -6.59
CA CYS A 148 9.26 8.23 -7.27
C CYS A 148 9.53 8.23 -8.76
N MET A 149 9.97 7.10 -9.30
CA MET A 149 10.27 6.92 -10.73
C MET A 149 9.31 5.91 -11.35
N PRO A 150 8.57 6.27 -12.42
CA PRO A 150 7.82 5.33 -13.22
C PRO A 150 8.71 4.25 -13.84
N SER A 151 8.23 3.01 -13.88
CA SER A 151 8.99 1.87 -14.42
C SER A 151 8.94 1.78 -15.95
N SER A 152 8.09 2.57 -16.61
CA SER A 152 7.88 2.56 -18.06
C SER A 152 7.52 3.95 -18.59
N PRO A 153 7.82 4.25 -19.85
CA PRO A 153 7.31 5.44 -20.53
C PRO A 153 5.79 5.42 -20.76
N ASP A 154 5.14 4.27 -20.59
CA ASP A 154 3.69 4.10 -20.76
C ASP A 154 2.92 4.19 -19.43
N TRP A 155 3.54 4.69 -18.37
CA TRP A 155 2.95 4.80 -17.03
C TRP A 155 1.67 5.63 -17.02
N ILE A 156 1.66 6.80 -17.68
CA ILE A 156 0.48 7.66 -17.76
C ILE A 156 -0.66 6.89 -18.44
N SER A 157 -0.41 6.30 -19.61
CA SER A 157 -1.41 5.52 -20.35
C SER A 157 -2.01 4.40 -19.49
N GLY A 158 -1.16 3.68 -18.78
CA GLY A 158 -1.56 2.59 -17.90
C GLY A 158 -2.49 3.02 -16.78
N MET A 159 -2.20 4.16 -16.13
CA MET A 159 -3.02 4.69 -15.05
C MET A 159 -4.34 5.28 -15.56
N VAL A 160 -4.30 5.97 -16.69
CA VAL A 160 -5.41 6.81 -17.17
C VAL A 160 -6.49 6.03 -17.94
N GLN A 161 -6.14 4.92 -18.60
CA GLN A 161 -7.09 4.12 -19.38
C GLN A 161 -8.35 3.70 -18.60
N HIS A 162 -8.26 3.56 -17.28
CA HIS A 162 -9.40 3.18 -16.44
C HIS A 162 -10.51 4.24 -16.42
N PHE A 163 -10.18 5.51 -16.70
CA PHE A 163 -11.14 6.60 -16.78
C PHE A 163 -11.98 6.57 -18.08
N ALA A 164 -11.70 5.64 -19.02
CA ALA A 164 -12.63 5.35 -20.12
C ALA A 164 -14.00 4.91 -19.61
N ASN A 165 -14.06 4.28 -18.44
CA ASN A 165 -15.30 4.10 -17.71
C ASN A 165 -15.65 5.40 -16.96
N PRO A 166 -16.76 6.08 -17.30
CA PRO A 166 -17.15 7.34 -16.68
C PRO A 166 -17.42 7.24 -15.17
N ASN A 167 -17.74 6.06 -14.66
CA ASN A 167 -17.97 5.82 -13.24
C ASN A 167 -16.68 5.80 -12.44
N VAL A 168 -15.52 5.57 -13.06
CA VAL A 168 -14.25 5.56 -12.37
C VAL A 168 -13.81 6.99 -12.04
N GLU A 169 -13.67 7.27 -10.76
CA GLU A 169 -13.25 8.55 -10.22
C GLU A 169 -11.83 8.53 -9.66
N VAL A 170 -11.36 7.34 -9.22
CA VAL A 170 -10.03 7.14 -8.60
C VAL A 170 -9.37 5.88 -9.16
N VAL A 171 -8.06 5.95 -9.41
CA VAL A 171 -7.24 4.80 -9.82
C VAL A 171 -6.06 4.66 -8.87
N LEU A 172 -5.91 3.46 -8.30
CA LEU A 172 -4.80 3.11 -7.42
C LEU A 172 -3.76 2.31 -8.19
N GLY A 173 -2.51 2.78 -8.19
CA GLY A 173 -1.39 2.11 -8.83
C GLY A 173 -0.43 1.43 -7.84
N PRO A 174 0.39 0.47 -8.31
CA PRO A 174 1.36 -0.22 -7.49
C PRO A 174 2.61 0.65 -7.24
N VAL A 175 3.15 0.54 -6.01
CA VAL A 175 4.38 1.21 -5.57
C VAL A 175 5.27 0.20 -4.88
N VAL A 176 6.56 0.25 -5.16
CA VAL A 176 7.59 -0.57 -4.48
C VAL A 176 8.81 0.28 -4.16
N TYR A 177 9.57 -0.09 -3.13
CA TYR A 177 10.88 0.53 -2.90
C TYR A 177 11.93 0.01 -3.88
N GLU A 178 12.86 0.90 -4.25
CA GLU A 178 14.05 0.52 -5.00
C GLU A 178 14.83 -0.58 -4.27
N ARG A 179 15.32 -1.54 -5.05
CA ARG A 179 16.06 -2.66 -4.48
C ARG A 179 17.47 -2.27 -4.07
N ARG A 180 17.77 -2.40 -2.79
CA ARG A 180 19.11 -2.23 -2.20
C ARG A 180 19.51 -3.46 -1.40
N VAL A 181 20.81 -3.64 -1.18
CA VAL A 181 21.38 -4.87 -0.60
C VAL A 181 21.25 -4.93 0.94
N SER A 182 21.10 -3.79 1.63
CA SER A 182 21.09 -3.75 3.10
C SER A 182 19.88 -4.50 3.70
N PHE A 183 20.05 -5.07 4.89
CA PHE A 183 18.99 -5.75 5.65
C PHE A 183 17.77 -4.85 5.85
N LEU A 184 17.98 -3.61 6.30
CA LEU A 184 16.92 -2.63 6.52
C LEU A 184 16.15 -2.34 5.22
N SER A 185 16.87 -2.18 4.10
CA SER A 185 16.21 -1.97 2.81
C SER A 185 15.32 -3.13 2.41
N ARG A 186 15.79 -4.38 2.58
CA ARG A 186 14.98 -5.57 2.29
C ARG A 186 13.77 -5.68 3.20
N PHE A 187 13.93 -5.34 4.47
CA PHE A 187 12.82 -5.27 5.43
C PHE A 187 11.78 -4.23 5.01
N CYS A 188 12.20 -3.00 4.69
CA CYS A 188 11.29 -1.93 4.23
C CYS A 188 10.60 -2.30 2.91
N GLN A 189 11.32 -2.92 1.96
CA GLN A 189 10.74 -3.43 0.71
C GLN A 189 9.66 -4.47 0.97
N PHE A 190 9.95 -5.43 1.85
CA PHE A 190 8.97 -6.46 2.23
C PHE A 190 7.74 -5.83 2.90
N ASP A 191 7.96 -4.93 3.85
CA ASP A 191 6.87 -4.26 4.57
C ASP A 191 5.96 -3.45 3.64
N LEU A 192 6.54 -2.64 2.75
CA LEU A 192 5.77 -1.87 1.77
C LEU A 192 5.00 -2.81 0.82
N PHE A 193 5.67 -3.86 0.32
CA PHE A 193 5.04 -4.82 -0.58
C PHE A 193 3.90 -5.60 0.09
N ASN A 194 4.10 -6.02 1.33
CA ASN A 194 3.06 -6.69 2.12
C ASN A 194 1.83 -5.78 2.33
N ARG A 195 2.06 -4.50 2.63
CA ARG A 195 0.99 -3.49 2.76
C ARG A 195 0.30 -3.21 1.42
N LEU A 196 1.05 -3.18 0.31
CA LEU A 196 0.52 -3.03 -1.03
C LEU A 196 -0.44 -4.17 -1.38
N LEU A 197 -0.03 -5.43 -1.14
CA LEU A 197 -0.88 -6.60 -1.38
C LEU A 197 -2.18 -6.51 -0.60
N LEU A 198 -2.11 -6.13 0.67
CA LEU A 198 -3.29 -5.99 1.51
C LEU A 198 -4.18 -4.82 1.07
N LEU A 199 -3.59 -3.67 0.70
CA LEU A 199 -4.33 -2.49 0.23
C LEU A 199 -5.09 -2.80 -1.06
N LEU A 200 -4.37 -3.22 -2.11
CA LEU A 200 -4.98 -3.47 -3.42
C LEU A 200 -5.89 -4.71 -3.37
N GLY A 201 -5.49 -5.74 -2.64
CA GLY A 201 -6.31 -6.94 -2.46
C GLY A 201 -7.63 -6.65 -1.74
N THR A 202 -7.62 -5.87 -0.66
CA THR A 202 -8.84 -5.46 0.05
C THR A 202 -9.71 -4.55 -0.80
N THR A 203 -9.11 -3.61 -1.53
CA THR A 203 -9.81 -2.74 -2.49
C THR A 203 -10.59 -3.58 -3.53
N LEU A 204 -9.92 -4.57 -4.12
CA LEU A 204 -10.50 -5.43 -5.16
C LEU A 204 -11.52 -6.46 -4.64
N ALA A 205 -11.40 -6.87 -3.37
CA ALA A 205 -12.21 -7.97 -2.82
C ALA A 205 -13.39 -7.48 -1.98
N VAL A 206 -13.24 -6.33 -1.32
CA VAL A 206 -14.18 -5.87 -0.28
C VAL A 206 -14.61 -4.43 -0.52
N ARG A 207 -13.71 -3.47 -0.33
CA ARG A 207 -13.97 -2.04 -0.48
C ARG A 207 -12.65 -1.26 -0.49
N PRO A 208 -12.52 -0.22 -1.34
CA PRO A 208 -11.43 0.74 -1.23
C PRO A 208 -11.51 1.51 0.09
N TYR A 209 -10.35 1.83 0.66
CA TYR A 209 -10.28 2.46 1.98
C TYR A 209 -9.11 3.42 2.17
N ALA A 210 -8.16 3.42 1.25
CA ALA A 210 -6.99 4.28 1.25
C ALA A 210 -6.34 4.29 -0.13
N GLY A 211 -5.49 5.26 -0.38
CA GLY A 211 -4.63 5.33 -1.56
C GLY A 211 -3.24 5.80 -1.15
N TRP A 212 -2.28 5.70 -2.05
CA TRP A 212 -0.92 6.20 -1.85
C TRP A 212 -0.60 7.24 -2.92
N GLY A 213 -0.31 8.47 -2.50
CA GLY A 213 -0.02 9.60 -3.37
C GLY A 213 1.19 9.42 -4.29
N GLN A 214 2.02 8.42 -4.03
CA GLN A 214 3.14 8.03 -4.89
C GLN A 214 2.70 7.47 -6.25
N ASN A 215 1.46 6.93 -6.36
CA ASN A 215 0.89 6.41 -7.61
C ASN A 215 -0.65 6.39 -7.54
N LEU A 216 -1.24 7.57 -7.61
CA LEU A 216 -2.67 7.79 -7.42
C LEU A 216 -3.20 8.73 -8.50
N ALA A 217 -4.19 8.27 -9.28
CA ALA A 217 -4.90 9.15 -10.21
C ALA A 217 -6.36 9.37 -9.79
N PHE A 218 -6.90 10.55 -10.07
CA PHE A 218 -8.28 10.87 -9.78
C PHE A 218 -8.82 11.99 -10.68
N ARG A 219 -10.15 12.06 -10.80
CA ARG A 219 -10.79 13.18 -11.51
C ARG A 219 -10.74 14.45 -10.67
N LYS A 220 -10.41 15.56 -11.30
CA LYS A 220 -10.41 16.89 -10.68
C LYS A 220 -11.79 17.25 -10.11
N SER A 221 -12.85 16.86 -10.81
CA SER A 221 -14.24 17.02 -10.34
C SER A 221 -14.51 16.32 -9.01
N THR A 222 -13.96 15.10 -8.81
CA THR A 222 -14.10 14.36 -7.54
C THR A 222 -13.39 15.07 -6.40
N PHE A 223 -12.23 15.69 -6.67
CA PHE A 223 -11.50 16.47 -5.68
C PHE A 223 -12.30 17.70 -5.20
N TYR A 224 -12.99 18.39 -6.11
CA TYR A 224 -13.79 19.57 -5.79
C TYR A 224 -15.25 19.26 -5.41
N ALA A 225 -15.73 18.06 -5.65
CA ALA A 225 -17.10 17.69 -5.32
C ALA A 225 -17.36 17.79 -3.80
N ASN A 226 -18.62 18.07 -3.41
CA ASN A 226 -19.04 18.11 -2.01
C ASN A 226 -18.74 16.80 -1.24
N ARG A 227 -18.53 15.69 -1.94
CA ARG A 227 -18.10 14.40 -1.38
C ARG A 227 -16.68 14.45 -0.80
N SER A 228 -15.85 15.34 -1.29
CA SER A 228 -14.51 15.60 -0.78
C SER A 228 -14.48 16.48 0.48
N GLN A 229 -15.63 16.70 1.13
CA GLN A 229 -15.66 17.32 2.47
C GLN A 229 -14.75 16.59 3.46
N GLY A 230 -14.43 15.34 3.23
CA GLY A 230 -13.44 14.61 3.97
C GLY A 230 -12.06 15.24 3.89
N PHE A 231 -11.58 15.62 2.71
CA PHE A 231 -10.34 16.37 2.57
C PHE A 231 -10.38 17.66 3.38
N GLN A 232 -11.48 18.41 3.36
CA GLN A 232 -11.68 19.61 4.16
C GLN A 232 -11.75 19.34 5.68
N ARG A 233 -12.40 18.23 6.09
CA ARG A 233 -12.47 17.81 7.51
C ARG A 233 -11.09 17.56 8.11
N HIS A 234 -10.16 17.12 7.27
CA HIS A 234 -8.83 16.70 7.71
C HIS A 234 -7.73 17.74 7.40
N LEU A 235 -8.07 18.95 6.97
CA LEU A 235 -7.11 20.02 6.64
C LEU A 235 -6.13 20.34 7.79
N LYS A 236 -6.59 20.24 9.03
CA LYS A 236 -5.77 20.45 10.23
C LYS A 236 -4.91 19.25 10.62
N LEU A 237 -5.03 18.13 9.94
CA LEU A 237 -4.16 16.98 10.15
C LEU A 237 -2.96 17.07 9.19
N GLN A 238 -1.76 16.80 9.68
CA GLN A 238 -0.56 16.81 8.83
C GLN A 238 -0.61 15.71 7.76
N PRO A 239 -0.89 14.41 8.09
CA PRO A 239 -1.02 13.35 7.08
C PRO A 239 -2.44 13.28 6.50
N GLY A 240 -2.58 12.50 5.42
CA GLY A 240 -3.87 12.14 4.88
C GLY A 240 -4.27 12.93 3.64
N GLU A 241 -3.30 13.49 2.92
CA GLU A 241 -3.53 14.11 1.61
C GLU A 241 -3.97 13.11 0.55
N ASP A 242 -3.53 11.86 0.70
CA ASP A 242 -3.77 10.75 -0.22
C ASP A 242 -4.77 9.74 0.36
N ASP A 243 -4.42 9.11 1.48
CA ASP A 243 -5.18 8.00 2.05
C ASP A 243 -6.54 8.43 2.62
N LEU A 244 -6.64 9.57 3.30
CA LEU A 244 -7.92 10.06 3.80
C LEU A 244 -8.78 10.63 2.68
N PHE A 245 -8.19 11.26 1.66
CA PHE A 245 -8.93 11.67 0.47
C PHE A 245 -9.60 10.46 -0.18
N VAL A 246 -8.85 9.40 -0.45
CA VAL A 246 -9.41 8.18 -1.02
C VAL A 246 -10.43 7.54 -0.08
N ALA A 247 -10.17 7.49 1.25
CA ALA A 247 -11.11 6.92 2.22
C ALA A 247 -12.48 7.59 2.19
N ASP A 248 -12.53 8.90 1.92
CA ASP A 248 -13.77 9.70 1.91
C ASP A 248 -14.54 9.62 0.59
N VAL A 249 -13.83 9.59 -0.56
CA VAL A 249 -14.46 9.64 -1.89
C VAL A 249 -14.71 8.26 -2.47
N ALA A 250 -13.91 7.26 -2.08
CA ALA A 250 -13.89 5.95 -2.71
C ALA A 250 -15.09 5.08 -2.35
N ARG A 251 -15.67 4.47 -3.39
CA ARG A 251 -16.73 3.47 -3.35
C ARG A 251 -16.29 2.25 -4.16
N GLN A 252 -17.02 1.16 -4.04
CA GLN A 252 -16.67 -0.06 -4.75
C GLN A 252 -16.83 0.06 -6.27
N ASP A 253 -17.68 0.94 -6.73
CA ASP A 253 -18.04 1.18 -8.13
C ASP A 253 -17.25 2.30 -8.81
N ASN A 254 -16.57 3.18 -8.03
CA ASN A 254 -15.84 4.34 -8.57
C ASN A 254 -14.32 4.26 -8.47
N VAL A 255 -13.76 3.15 -7.98
CA VAL A 255 -12.31 2.95 -7.85
C VAL A 255 -11.84 1.81 -8.74
N ALA A 256 -10.86 2.09 -9.58
CA ALA A 256 -10.12 1.08 -10.32
C ALA A 256 -8.74 0.82 -9.69
N VAL A 257 -8.21 -0.38 -9.91
CA VAL A 257 -6.88 -0.78 -9.46
C VAL A 257 -6.05 -1.16 -10.67
N GLU A 258 -4.99 -0.43 -10.91
CA GLU A 258 -3.99 -0.77 -11.91
C GLU A 258 -2.94 -1.70 -11.27
N CYS A 259 -2.65 -2.81 -11.93
CA CYS A 259 -1.71 -3.82 -11.44
C CYS A 259 -0.66 -4.23 -12.49
N ARG A 260 -0.59 -3.59 -13.65
CA ARG A 260 0.42 -3.90 -14.67
C ARG A 260 1.80 -3.44 -14.22
N PRO A 261 2.87 -4.18 -14.57
CA PRO A 261 4.23 -3.81 -14.24
C PRO A 261 4.68 -2.51 -14.91
N ASP A 262 4.09 -2.16 -16.07
CA ASP A 262 4.43 -0.94 -16.80
C ASP A 262 3.88 0.33 -16.13
N SER A 263 2.87 0.17 -15.25
CA SER A 263 2.32 1.25 -14.41
C SER A 263 2.89 1.28 -12.99
N LEU A 264 3.92 0.47 -12.71
CA LEU A 264 4.60 0.44 -11.41
C LEU A 264 5.44 1.71 -11.20
N VAL A 265 5.39 2.23 -9.99
CA VAL A 265 6.27 3.31 -9.54
C VAL A 265 7.27 2.76 -8.53
N THR A 266 8.53 3.11 -8.70
CA THR A 266 9.62 2.73 -7.80
C THR A 266 10.04 3.92 -6.95
N ASP A 267 9.82 3.83 -5.65
CA ASP A 267 10.29 4.80 -4.67
C ASP A 267 11.80 4.58 -4.44
N GLN A 268 12.60 5.56 -4.78
CA GLN A 268 14.06 5.56 -4.71
C GLN A 268 14.60 6.20 -3.44
N SER A 269 13.73 6.60 -2.52
CA SER A 269 14.15 7.15 -1.22
C SER A 269 15.08 6.18 -0.48
N LYS A 270 16.03 6.73 0.26
CA LYS A 270 16.92 5.91 1.09
C LYS A 270 16.11 5.38 2.29
N PRO A 271 15.96 4.08 2.45
CA PRO A 271 15.21 3.53 3.56
C PRO A 271 16.00 3.70 4.86
N LEU A 272 15.71 4.76 5.59
CA LEU A 272 16.16 4.99 6.94
C LEU A 272 15.09 4.46 7.91
N PHE A 273 15.55 3.88 9.03
CA PHE A 273 14.62 3.40 10.07
C PHE A 273 13.71 4.52 10.58
N ILE A 274 14.23 5.74 10.65
CA ILE A 274 13.45 6.93 11.08
C ILE A 274 12.36 7.23 10.07
N SER A 275 12.69 7.33 8.76
CA SER A 275 11.71 7.62 7.70
C SER A 275 10.63 6.54 7.63
N TRP A 276 11.02 5.27 7.65
CA TRP A 276 10.09 4.14 7.70
C TRP A 276 9.18 4.21 8.94
N SER A 277 9.74 4.50 10.12
CA SER A 277 8.96 4.56 11.36
C SER A 277 7.99 5.74 11.39
N LEU A 278 8.36 6.88 10.80
CA LEU A 278 7.48 8.05 10.67
C LEU A 278 6.33 7.78 9.69
N GLU A 279 6.60 7.16 8.55
CA GLU A 279 5.55 6.73 7.62
C GLU A 279 4.58 5.74 8.29
N ARG A 280 5.10 4.72 8.99
CA ARG A 280 4.29 3.75 9.73
C ARG A 280 3.45 4.42 10.83
N LEU A 281 4.00 5.39 11.52
CA LEU A 281 3.30 6.15 12.56
C LEU A 281 2.19 7.02 11.94
N SER A 282 2.46 7.69 10.84
CA SER A 282 1.50 8.49 10.08
C SER A 282 0.33 7.62 9.58
N ARG A 283 0.61 6.51 8.89
CA ARG A 283 -0.42 5.55 8.44
C ARG A 283 -1.15 4.87 9.61
N GLY A 284 -0.48 4.64 10.73
CA GLY A 284 -1.09 4.17 11.97
C GLY A 284 -2.12 5.17 12.52
N PHE A 285 -1.82 6.45 12.41
CA PHE A 285 -2.72 7.53 12.82
C PHE A 285 -3.96 7.63 11.91
N THR A 286 -3.77 7.69 10.59
CA THR A 286 -4.88 7.82 9.62
C THR A 286 -5.75 6.57 9.55
N SER A 287 -5.17 5.39 9.77
CA SER A 287 -5.87 4.10 9.64
C SER A 287 -7.11 3.93 10.52
N ARG A 288 -7.24 4.69 11.58
CA ARG A 288 -8.41 4.69 12.47
C ARG A 288 -9.58 5.54 11.93
N LEU A 289 -9.30 6.40 10.95
CA LEU A 289 -10.30 7.22 10.28
C LEU A 289 -10.87 6.50 9.04
N TYR A 290 -10.34 5.31 8.70
CA TYR A 290 -10.85 4.51 7.59
C TYR A 290 -12.18 3.83 7.94
N ALA A 291 -12.90 3.37 6.92
CA ALA A 291 -14.12 2.60 7.09
C ALA A 291 -13.93 1.33 7.93
N MET A 292 -14.98 0.92 8.65
CA MET A 292 -14.93 -0.23 9.56
C MET A 292 -14.65 -1.55 8.82
N THR A 293 -15.23 -1.80 7.66
CA THR A 293 -15.12 -3.09 6.95
C THR A 293 -13.67 -3.48 6.63
N PRO A 294 -12.83 -2.63 6.03
CA PRO A 294 -11.41 -2.94 5.84
C PRO A 294 -10.64 -3.10 7.15
N ALA A 295 -11.06 -2.40 8.21
CA ALA A 295 -10.45 -2.58 9.53
C ALA A 295 -10.75 -3.97 10.10
N VAL A 296 -11.98 -4.46 9.95
CA VAL A 296 -12.38 -5.83 10.34
C VAL A 296 -11.55 -6.86 9.57
N VAL A 297 -11.41 -6.73 8.26
CA VAL A 297 -10.58 -7.66 7.45
C VAL A 297 -9.14 -7.73 7.99
N ARG A 298 -8.52 -6.59 8.28
CA ARG A 298 -7.14 -6.54 8.82
C ARG A 298 -7.03 -7.15 10.21
N VAL A 299 -8.00 -6.88 11.09
CA VAL A 299 -8.02 -7.46 12.45
C VAL A 299 -8.24 -8.96 12.37
N THR A 300 -9.20 -9.42 11.57
CA THR A 300 -9.46 -10.85 11.36
C THR A 300 -8.23 -11.56 10.82
N ASP A 301 -7.57 -11.00 9.79
CA ASP A 301 -6.33 -11.55 9.25
C ASP A 301 -5.24 -11.65 10.32
N SER A 302 -5.02 -10.60 11.10
CA SER A 302 -4.02 -10.58 12.16
C SER A 302 -4.31 -11.60 13.27
N VAL A 303 -5.52 -11.63 13.78
CA VAL A 303 -5.92 -12.54 14.87
C VAL A 303 -5.87 -14.00 14.43
N THR A 304 -6.43 -14.31 13.26
CA THR A 304 -6.47 -15.69 12.77
C THR A 304 -5.10 -16.23 12.39
N ARG A 305 -4.09 -15.39 12.08
CA ARG A 305 -2.69 -15.82 11.96
C ARG A 305 -2.18 -16.46 13.24
N TYR A 306 -2.35 -15.79 14.38
CA TYR A 306 -1.94 -16.34 15.68
C TYR A 306 -2.75 -17.56 16.05
N LEU A 307 -4.09 -17.52 15.87
CA LEU A 307 -4.97 -18.65 16.16
C LEU A 307 -4.75 -19.86 15.25
N THR A 308 -4.08 -19.70 14.12
CA THR A 308 -3.66 -20.80 13.25
C THR A 308 -2.28 -21.32 13.65
N VAL A 309 -1.29 -20.44 13.80
CA VAL A 309 0.10 -20.89 14.00
C VAL A 309 0.32 -21.41 15.41
N LEU A 310 -0.09 -20.68 16.45
CA LEU A 310 0.18 -21.08 17.84
C LEU A 310 -0.57 -22.35 18.25
N PRO A 311 -1.89 -22.49 18.03
CA PRO A 311 -2.58 -23.75 18.30
C PRO A 311 -2.09 -24.91 17.45
N GLY A 312 -1.77 -24.68 16.17
CA GLY A 312 -1.23 -25.73 15.31
C GLY A 312 0.12 -26.26 15.81
N LEU A 313 1.04 -25.38 16.23
CA LEU A 313 2.31 -25.76 16.85
C LEU A 313 2.12 -26.44 18.19
N ALA A 314 1.17 -25.98 19.01
CA ALA A 314 0.84 -26.60 20.29
C ALA A 314 0.28 -28.03 20.14
N LEU A 315 -0.56 -28.26 19.12
CA LEU A 315 -1.04 -29.61 18.77
C LEU A 315 0.11 -30.53 18.35
N VAL A 316 1.01 -30.04 17.50
CA VAL A 316 2.21 -30.80 17.09
C VAL A 316 3.09 -31.14 18.29
N ALA A 317 3.35 -30.17 19.17
CA ALA A 317 4.17 -30.37 20.37
C ALA A 317 3.53 -31.35 21.34
N TYR A 318 2.22 -31.26 21.56
CA TYR A 318 1.48 -32.17 22.45
C TYR A 318 1.48 -33.61 21.91
N THR A 319 1.16 -33.80 20.65
CA THR A 319 1.17 -35.15 20.03
C THR A 319 2.56 -35.76 20.00
N LEU A 320 3.58 -34.94 19.71
CA LEU A 320 4.98 -35.38 19.75
C LEU A 320 5.40 -35.80 21.17
N TYR A 321 4.99 -35.04 22.19
CA TYR A 321 5.22 -35.38 23.59
C TYR A 321 4.57 -36.75 23.95
N ASN A 322 3.33 -37.01 23.55
CA ASN A 322 2.64 -38.27 23.76
C ASN A 322 3.38 -39.43 23.05
N ILE A 323 3.80 -39.23 21.79
CA ILE A 323 4.53 -40.25 21.03
C ILE A 323 5.83 -40.66 21.70
N ILE A 324 6.53 -39.73 22.36
CA ILE A 324 7.84 -39.98 22.99
C ILE A 324 7.69 -40.57 24.40
N ASN A 325 6.71 -40.10 25.21
CA ASN A 325 6.72 -40.33 26.65
C ASN A 325 5.58 -41.25 27.17
N VAL A 326 4.57 -41.55 26.35
CA VAL A 326 3.43 -42.36 26.75
C VAL A 326 3.56 -43.77 26.16
N GLU A 327 3.63 -44.79 27.03
CA GLU A 327 3.59 -46.20 26.59
C GLU A 327 2.25 -46.50 25.92
N GLY A 328 2.29 -47.03 24.68
CA GLY A 328 1.10 -47.28 23.88
C GLY A 328 0.78 -46.14 22.92
N VAL A 329 1.76 -45.76 22.07
CA VAL A 329 1.58 -44.77 20.99
C VAL A 329 0.34 -45.10 20.18
N HIS A 330 -0.68 -44.26 20.27
CA HIS A 330 -1.91 -44.46 19.53
C HIS A 330 -1.71 -43.93 18.09
N GLN A 331 -2.14 -44.68 17.09
CA GLN A 331 -2.14 -44.27 15.69
C GLN A 331 -2.81 -42.90 15.49
N THR A 332 -3.71 -42.51 16.41
CA THR A 332 -4.36 -41.20 16.45
C THR A 332 -3.40 -40.03 16.62
N ASP A 333 -2.32 -40.17 17.44
CA ASP A 333 -1.34 -39.08 17.65
C ASP A 333 -0.55 -38.78 16.40
N TRP A 334 -0.10 -39.83 15.67
CA TRP A 334 0.53 -39.66 14.38
C TRP A 334 -0.39 -39.00 13.34
N THR A 335 -1.67 -39.36 13.35
CA THR A 335 -2.66 -38.80 12.43
C THR A 335 -2.92 -37.32 12.73
N VAL A 336 -3.14 -36.94 13.99
CA VAL A 336 -3.37 -35.54 14.37
C VAL A 336 -2.14 -34.68 14.10
N MET A 337 -0.95 -35.16 14.42
CA MET A 337 0.30 -34.50 14.13
C MET A 337 0.49 -34.28 12.61
N GLY A 338 0.26 -35.33 11.80
CA GLY A 338 0.35 -35.27 10.35
C GLY A 338 -0.62 -34.26 9.74
N ILE A 339 -1.87 -34.23 10.22
CA ILE A 339 -2.87 -33.24 9.77
C ILE A 339 -2.43 -31.83 10.15
N ALA A 340 -2.03 -31.59 11.40
CA ALA A 340 -1.62 -30.26 11.87
C ALA A 340 -0.41 -29.73 11.09
N LEU A 341 0.62 -30.55 10.90
CA LEU A 341 1.79 -30.21 10.08
C LEU A 341 1.42 -29.92 8.62
N SER A 342 0.58 -30.76 8.01
CA SER A 342 0.14 -30.58 6.62
C SER A 342 -0.61 -29.26 6.46
N LEU A 343 -1.52 -28.91 7.35
CA LEU A 343 -2.26 -27.66 7.30
C LEU A 343 -1.36 -26.43 7.50
N LEU A 344 -0.38 -26.51 8.42
CA LEU A 344 0.61 -25.44 8.60
C LEU A 344 1.51 -25.28 7.37
N LEU A 345 1.94 -26.37 6.76
CA LEU A 345 2.74 -26.34 5.53
C LEU A 345 1.96 -25.78 4.36
N VAL A 346 0.71 -26.19 4.17
CA VAL A 346 -0.16 -25.65 3.10
C VAL A 346 -0.36 -24.15 3.29
N ARG A 347 -0.65 -23.69 4.51
CA ARG A 347 -0.78 -22.25 4.80
C ARG A 347 0.49 -21.47 4.48
N THR A 348 1.63 -21.97 4.96
CA THR A 348 2.92 -21.32 4.73
C THR A 348 3.30 -21.33 3.25
N GLY A 349 3.06 -22.42 2.56
CA GLY A 349 3.27 -22.54 1.11
C GLY A 349 2.39 -21.55 0.33
N LEU A 350 1.13 -21.39 0.69
CA LEU A 350 0.24 -20.39 0.07
C LEU A 350 0.70 -18.96 0.34
N LEU A 351 1.16 -18.64 1.55
CA LEU A 351 1.73 -17.34 1.88
C LEU A 351 2.95 -17.01 1.01
N VAL A 352 3.91 -17.93 0.94
CA VAL A 352 5.12 -17.78 0.12
C VAL A 352 4.74 -17.67 -1.36
N TYR A 353 3.86 -18.55 -1.84
CA TYR A 353 3.39 -18.53 -3.23
C TYR A 353 2.73 -17.20 -3.61
N THR A 354 1.89 -16.65 -2.73
CA THR A 354 1.21 -15.37 -2.98
C THR A 354 2.21 -14.23 -3.15
N HIS A 355 3.19 -14.13 -2.24
CA HIS A 355 4.24 -13.11 -2.34
C HIS A 355 5.11 -13.32 -3.59
N TYR A 356 5.51 -14.56 -3.85
CA TYR A 356 6.26 -14.92 -5.06
C TYR A 356 5.52 -14.54 -6.33
N ALA A 357 4.29 -15.00 -6.48
CA ALA A 357 3.51 -14.82 -7.70
C ALA A 357 3.13 -13.34 -7.93
N SER A 358 2.86 -12.59 -6.84
CA SER A 358 2.57 -11.16 -6.90
C SER A 358 3.82 -10.35 -7.28
N ALA A 359 4.99 -10.69 -6.71
CA ALA A 359 6.24 -10.04 -7.09
C ALA A 359 6.57 -10.30 -8.58
N ARG A 360 6.41 -11.53 -9.04
CA ARG A 360 6.62 -11.89 -10.46
C ARG A 360 5.64 -11.18 -11.39
N ALA A 361 4.38 -10.98 -10.97
CA ALA A 361 3.37 -10.27 -11.74
C ALA A 361 3.75 -8.78 -11.95
N LEU A 362 4.43 -8.17 -10.97
CA LEU A 362 4.98 -6.80 -11.06
C LEU A 362 6.43 -6.76 -11.58
N ARG A 363 6.95 -7.84 -12.16
CA ARG A 363 8.36 -7.97 -12.62
C ARG A 363 9.40 -7.67 -11.52
N GLN A 364 8.99 -7.86 -10.24
CA GLN A 364 9.88 -7.68 -9.09
C GLN A 364 10.55 -8.99 -8.69
N ARG A 365 11.73 -8.91 -8.03
CA ARG A 365 12.40 -10.09 -7.50
C ARG A 365 11.75 -10.52 -6.19
N PRO A 366 11.25 -11.78 -6.10
CA PRO A 366 10.57 -12.27 -4.92
C PRO A 366 11.50 -12.42 -3.71
N GLN A 367 10.95 -12.15 -2.52
CA GLN A 367 11.62 -12.34 -1.24
C GLN A 367 10.94 -13.53 -0.54
N LEU A 368 11.49 -14.75 -0.67
CA LEU A 368 10.80 -15.98 -0.24
C LEU A 368 10.82 -16.23 1.26
N LEU A 369 11.91 -15.85 1.94
CA LEU A 369 12.07 -16.10 3.38
C LEU A 369 11.34 -15.08 4.26
N TRP A 370 11.27 -13.83 3.82
CA TRP A 370 10.67 -12.74 4.60
C TRP A 370 9.20 -12.94 4.95
N PRO A 371 8.34 -13.44 4.05
CA PRO A 371 6.96 -13.74 4.41
C PRO A 371 6.83 -14.70 5.58
N VAL A 372 7.69 -15.73 5.65
CA VAL A 372 7.67 -16.72 6.73
C VAL A 372 8.22 -16.14 8.03
N MET A 373 9.38 -15.46 7.95
CA MET A 373 10.05 -14.90 9.13
C MET A 373 9.23 -13.81 9.82
N LEU A 374 8.54 -12.99 9.03
CA LEU A 374 7.83 -11.80 9.53
C LEU A 374 6.30 -11.99 9.65
N ASP A 375 5.78 -13.17 9.33
CA ASP A 375 4.34 -13.44 9.32
C ASP A 375 3.65 -13.08 10.65
N LEU A 376 4.21 -13.53 11.77
CA LEU A 376 3.69 -13.22 13.10
C LEU A 376 4.19 -11.88 13.67
N TYR A 377 5.28 -11.35 13.11
CA TYR A 377 5.87 -10.10 13.61
C TYR A 377 5.15 -8.87 13.08
N MET A 378 4.75 -8.86 11.80
CA MET A 378 4.12 -7.69 11.18
C MET A 378 2.81 -7.23 11.85
N PRO A 379 1.88 -8.11 12.27
CA PRO A 379 0.69 -7.67 13.01
C PRO A 379 1.02 -6.97 14.33
N LEU A 380 2.08 -7.39 15.04
CA LEU A 380 2.55 -6.73 16.27
C LEU A 380 3.09 -5.33 15.98
N VAL A 381 3.85 -5.20 14.89
CA VAL A 381 4.35 -3.90 14.42
C VAL A 381 3.17 -2.97 14.10
N ASP A 382 2.13 -3.45 13.42
CA ASP A 382 0.94 -2.67 13.11
C ASP A 382 0.22 -2.18 14.38
N VAL A 383 0.00 -3.06 15.35
CA VAL A 383 -0.61 -2.71 16.63
C VAL A 383 0.25 -1.69 17.38
N TRP A 384 1.56 -1.93 17.45
CA TRP A 384 2.51 -1.02 18.09
C TRP A 384 2.43 0.41 17.53
N PHE A 385 2.52 0.56 16.19
CA PHE A 385 2.47 1.88 15.56
C PHE A 385 1.12 2.56 15.72
N ARG A 386 0.00 1.81 15.72
CA ARG A 386 -1.33 2.36 16.00
C ARG A 386 -1.44 2.86 17.44
N CYS A 387 -0.99 2.09 18.42
CA CYS A 387 -0.97 2.51 19.82
C CYS A 387 -0.08 3.74 20.02
N LYS A 388 1.13 3.73 19.44
CA LYS A 388 2.06 4.85 19.49
C LYS A 388 1.49 6.10 18.82
N ALA A 389 0.77 5.96 17.71
CA ALA A 389 0.09 7.06 17.02
C ALA A 389 -1.04 7.68 17.88
N LEU A 390 -1.77 6.84 18.62
CA LEU A 390 -2.78 7.31 19.58
C LEU A 390 -2.16 8.15 20.69
N MET A 391 -1.07 7.67 21.29
CA MET A 391 -0.36 8.40 22.35
C MET A 391 0.24 9.72 21.86
N ARG A 392 0.61 9.79 20.59
CA ARG A 392 1.21 10.98 19.96
C ARG A 392 0.25 11.80 19.11
N ARG A 393 -1.06 11.66 19.28
CA ARG A 393 -2.11 12.30 18.47
C ARG A 393 -1.89 13.79 18.23
N ARG A 394 -1.47 14.55 19.26
CA ARG A 394 -1.26 16.00 19.19
C ARG A 394 -0.18 16.43 18.17
N ARG A 395 0.76 15.53 17.82
CA ARG A 395 1.82 15.81 16.85
C ARG A 395 1.32 15.85 15.40
N PHE A 396 0.15 15.29 15.13
CA PHE A 396 -0.43 15.24 13.80
C PHE A 396 -1.41 16.40 13.53
N GLU A 397 -1.59 17.32 14.50
CA GLU A 397 -2.44 18.48 14.34
C GLU A 397 -1.59 19.70 13.92
N VAL A 398 -2.02 20.39 12.84
CA VAL A 398 -1.35 21.61 12.35
C VAL A 398 -1.45 22.73 13.41
N GLY A 399 -0.38 23.51 13.56
CA GLY A 399 -0.32 24.63 14.50
C GLY A 399 0.05 24.27 15.94
N ARG A 400 0.21 22.98 16.25
CA ARG A 400 0.82 22.53 17.52
C ARG A 400 2.23 22.05 17.22
N VAL A 401 3.17 23.00 17.20
CA VAL A 401 4.60 22.71 17.00
C VAL A 401 5.10 21.89 18.19
N GLY A 402 5.30 20.62 17.93
CA GLY A 402 6.11 19.77 18.77
C GLY A 402 7.16 19.15 17.85
N LEU A 403 8.38 19.60 18.05
CA LEU A 403 9.61 19.18 17.38
C LEU A 403 9.59 17.73 16.91
N LEU A 404 9.81 17.52 15.61
CA LEU A 404 10.27 16.27 15.03
C LEU A 404 11.68 15.95 15.51
#